data_ee4adb80bfda3f2366206e58db2691f8
#
_entry.id   ee4adb80bfda3f2366206e58db2691f8
#
_cell.length_a   1.000
_cell.length_b   1.000
_cell.length_c   1.000
_cell.angle_alpha   90.00
_cell.angle_beta   90.00
_cell.angle_gamma   90.00
#
_symmetry.space_group_name_H-M   'P 1'
#
loop_
_entity.id
_entity.type
_entity.pdbx_description
1 polymer ?
#
loop_
_entity_poly.entity_id
_entity_poly.type
_entity_poly.pdbx_seq_one_letter_code
_entity_poly.pdbx_strand_id
1 'polypeptide(L)'
;MASSLAGTTTAEKPSALNPFHRNARKGDVDAIAGSLVANGQYTPIIVNIGTQTGRPNEVLAGNHTLAAIKQLAEQNPFEKQWSTVLVHWLDVDDEAANKIVVADNQTFALGEGVDVAMVASLLHESGLKGTGYTEADLAKFDEALEGL
;
A
#
# COMPACT_ATOMS: atom_id res chain seq x y z
N MET A 1 -3.06 -14.18 23.05
CA MET A 1 -3.62 -15.10 22.10
C MET A 1 -3.65 -14.48 20.71
N ALA A 2 -3.14 -15.19 19.71
CA ALA A 2 -3.06 -14.66 18.35
C ALA A 2 -4.41 -14.20 17.82
N SER A 3 -5.49 -14.94 18.13
CA SER A 3 -6.87 -14.61 17.72
C SER A 3 -7.38 -13.29 18.29
N SER A 4 -6.79 -12.78 19.38
CA SER A 4 -7.22 -11.50 19.94
C SER A 4 -6.76 -10.30 19.15
N LEU A 5 -5.74 -10.47 18.27
CA LEU A 5 -5.26 -9.41 17.39
C LEU A 5 -6.15 -9.26 16.15
N ALA A 6 -6.82 -10.35 15.72
CA ALA A 6 -7.62 -10.31 14.51
C ALA A 6 -8.68 -9.21 14.60
N GLY A 7 -8.73 -8.37 13.54
CA GLY A 7 -9.64 -7.23 13.49
C GLY A 7 -9.14 -5.96 14.17
N THR A 8 -7.94 -5.98 14.74
CA THR A 8 -7.33 -4.79 15.38
C THR A 8 -6.28 -4.15 14.50
N THR A 9 -5.98 -2.89 14.78
CA THR A 9 -4.93 -2.13 14.09
C THR A 9 -3.87 -1.72 15.11
N THR A 10 -2.61 -2.04 14.81
CA THR A 10 -1.47 -1.76 15.70
C THR A 10 -0.32 -1.17 14.90
N ALA A 11 0.66 -0.61 15.62
CA ALA A 11 1.93 -0.17 15.02
C ALA A 11 2.99 -1.25 15.29
N GLU A 12 3.61 -1.75 14.23
CA GLU A 12 4.59 -2.84 14.31
C GLU A 12 5.93 -2.43 13.72
N LYS A 13 6.99 -3.11 14.12
CA LYS A 13 8.30 -2.92 13.49
C LYS A 13 8.25 -3.50 12.07
N PRO A 14 8.71 -2.77 11.04
CA PRO A 14 8.72 -3.31 9.67
C PRO A 14 9.46 -4.64 9.56
N SER A 15 10.53 -4.82 10.35
CA SER A 15 11.33 -6.05 10.34
C SER A 15 10.61 -7.26 10.91
N ALA A 16 9.51 -7.06 11.65
CA ALA A 16 8.71 -8.14 12.22
C ALA A 16 7.73 -8.75 11.21
N LEU A 17 7.58 -8.13 10.04
CA LEU A 17 6.61 -8.52 9.03
C LEU A 17 7.29 -9.22 7.85
N ASN A 18 6.58 -10.17 7.26
CA ASN A 18 7.10 -10.94 6.14
C ASN A 18 6.31 -10.61 4.86
N PRO A 19 6.99 -10.34 3.75
CA PRO A 19 6.30 -10.17 2.47
C PRO A 19 5.53 -11.43 2.09
N PHE A 20 4.48 -11.27 1.27
CA PHE A 20 3.73 -12.42 0.78
C PHE A 20 4.65 -13.36 0.01
N HIS A 21 4.55 -14.66 0.29
CA HIS A 21 5.44 -15.69 -0.27
C HIS A 21 5.37 -15.82 -1.80
N ARG A 22 4.29 -15.33 -2.42
CA ARG A 22 4.11 -15.31 -3.87
C ARG A 22 3.73 -13.91 -4.30
N ASN A 23 4.70 -12.99 -4.25
CA ASN A 23 4.44 -11.60 -4.60
C ASN A 23 4.20 -11.47 -6.11
N ALA A 24 2.94 -11.35 -6.50
CA ALA A 24 2.50 -11.38 -7.89
C ALA A 24 2.61 -10.03 -8.61
N ARG A 25 2.72 -8.94 -7.86
CA ARG A 25 2.70 -7.59 -8.42
C ARG A 25 4.02 -6.88 -8.19
N LYS A 26 4.52 -6.21 -9.23
CA LYS A 26 5.63 -5.27 -9.10
C LYS A 26 5.04 -3.87 -9.02
N GLY A 27 5.35 -3.15 -7.98
CA GLY A 27 4.88 -1.79 -7.77
C GLY A 27 6.02 -0.80 -7.85
N ASP A 28 5.65 0.47 -7.89
CA ASP A 28 6.60 1.56 -7.86
C ASP A 28 6.84 1.97 -6.40
N VAL A 29 7.89 1.38 -5.82
CA VAL A 29 8.26 1.64 -4.42
C VAL A 29 8.63 3.11 -4.21
N ASP A 30 9.29 3.73 -5.19
CA ASP A 30 9.70 5.14 -5.07
C ASP A 30 8.50 6.08 -5.07
N ALA A 31 7.49 5.81 -5.89
CA ALA A 31 6.26 6.60 -5.88
C ALA A 31 5.53 6.47 -4.55
N ILE A 32 5.46 5.27 -3.99
CA ILE A 32 4.84 5.02 -2.70
C ILE A 32 5.64 5.71 -1.59
N ALA A 33 6.97 5.64 -1.64
CA ALA A 33 7.82 6.34 -0.68
C ALA A 33 7.58 7.85 -0.73
N GLY A 34 7.43 8.43 -1.92
CA GLY A 34 7.11 9.84 -2.09
C GLY A 34 5.78 10.22 -1.44
N SER A 35 4.76 9.38 -1.61
CA SER A 35 3.46 9.58 -0.97
C SER A 35 3.57 9.51 0.56
N LEU A 36 4.32 8.55 1.08
CA LEU A 36 4.52 8.40 2.52
C LEU A 36 5.23 9.62 3.12
N VAL A 37 6.24 10.14 2.44
CA VAL A 37 6.95 11.34 2.90
C VAL A 37 6.02 12.55 2.94
N ALA A 38 5.19 12.71 1.91
CA ALA A 38 4.29 13.87 1.80
C ALA A 38 3.08 13.77 2.73
N ASN A 39 2.50 12.56 2.89
CA ASN A 39 1.20 12.38 3.53
C ASN A 39 1.27 11.57 4.83
N GLY A 40 2.38 10.88 5.11
CA GLY A 40 2.44 9.86 6.15
C GLY A 40 1.70 8.61 5.72
N GLN A 41 1.71 7.60 6.58
CA GLN A 41 0.92 6.39 6.36
C GLN A 41 -0.52 6.63 6.83
N TYR A 42 -1.46 6.75 5.91
CA TYR A 42 -2.87 6.98 6.22
C TYR A 42 -3.73 5.74 6.03
N THR A 43 -3.19 4.66 5.45
CA THR A 43 -3.87 3.38 5.29
C THR A 43 -3.00 2.28 5.89
N PRO A 44 -3.53 1.48 6.82
CA PRO A 44 -2.77 0.33 7.35
C PRO A 44 -2.53 -0.71 6.27
N ILE A 45 -1.41 -1.41 6.37
CA ILE A 45 -1.21 -2.63 5.57
C ILE A 45 -1.97 -3.78 6.23
N ILE A 46 -2.31 -4.79 5.46
CA ILE A 46 -3.06 -5.95 5.94
C ILE A 46 -2.09 -7.11 6.16
N VAL A 47 -2.08 -7.65 7.37
CA VAL A 47 -1.15 -8.71 7.75
C VAL A 47 -1.93 -9.90 8.31
N ASN A 48 -1.56 -11.09 7.87
CA ASN A 48 -2.13 -12.33 8.36
C ASN A 48 -1.33 -12.84 9.55
N ILE A 49 -2.02 -13.08 10.66
CA ILE A 49 -1.38 -13.60 11.88
C ILE A 49 -0.71 -14.95 11.59
N GLY A 50 -1.38 -15.82 10.83
CA GLY A 50 -0.78 -17.06 10.33
C GLY A 50 -1.04 -18.29 11.16
N THR A 51 -2.02 -18.28 12.07
CA THR A 51 -2.34 -19.51 12.83
C THR A 51 -2.91 -20.60 11.95
N GLN A 52 -3.54 -20.22 10.83
CA GLN A 52 -4.17 -21.16 9.90
C GLN A 52 -3.28 -21.53 8.71
N THR A 53 -2.32 -20.66 8.35
CA THR A 53 -1.44 -20.88 7.19
C THR A 53 -0.09 -21.47 7.56
N GLY A 54 0.34 -21.28 8.79
CA GLY A 54 1.70 -21.61 9.22
C GLY A 54 2.76 -20.60 8.76
N ARG A 55 2.34 -19.51 8.13
CA ARG A 55 3.24 -18.40 7.71
C ARG A 55 2.92 -17.16 8.53
N PRO A 56 3.66 -16.93 9.63
CA PRO A 56 3.35 -15.85 10.57
C PRO A 56 3.63 -14.48 9.97
N ASN A 57 2.79 -13.51 10.34
CA ASN A 57 3.01 -12.08 10.05
C ASN A 57 3.19 -11.79 8.56
N GLU A 58 2.46 -12.49 7.71
CA GLU A 58 2.57 -12.36 6.26
C GLU A 58 1.70 -11.22 5.75
N VAL A 59 2.30 -10.33 4.97
CA VAL A 59 1.58 -9.18 4.39
C VAL A 59 0.75 -9.63 3.20
N LEU A 60 -0.57 -9.41 3.28
CA LEU A 60 -1.51 -9.73 2.20
C LEU A 60 -1.79 -8.54 1.29
N ALA A 61 -1.82 -7.33 1.84
CA ALA A 61 -1.99 -6.10 1.08
C ALA A 61 -1.03 -5.05 1.63
N GLY A 62 -0.31 -4.38 0.75
CA GLY A 62 0.66 -3.35 1.14
C GLY A 62 2.11 -3.82 1.14
N ASN A 63 2.44 -4.88 0.39
CA ASN A 63 3.83 -5.36 0.28
C ASN A 63 4.78 -4.26 -0.22
N HIS A 64 4.33 -3.45 -1.16
CA HIS A 64 5.14 -2.34 -1.68
C HIS A 64 5.24 -1.19 -0.67
N THR A 65 4.18 -0.96 0.10
CA THR A 65 4.20 0.01 1.21
C THR A 65 5.22 -0.42 2.26
N LEU A 66 5.23 -1.70 2.62
CA LEU A 66 6.23 -2.23 3.56
C LEU A 66 7.65 -2.02 3.01
N ALA A 67 7.88 -2.34 1.75
CA ALA A 67 9.18 -2.15 1.10
C ALA A 67 9.59 -0.68 1.11
N ALA A 68 8.66 0.24 0.82
CA ALA A 68 8.91 1.68 0.84
C ALA A 68 9.26 2.18 2.24
N ILE A 69 8.55 1.72 3.28
CA ILE A 69 8.84 2.09 4.67
C ILE A 69 10.21 1.58 5.08
N LYS A 70 10.56 0.35 4.73
CA LYS A 70 11.90 -0.19 5.01
C LYS A 70 13.00 0.63 4.33
N GLN A 71 12.77 1.05 3.09
CA GLN A 71 13.70 1.90 2.35
C GLN A 71 13.87 3.25 3.03
N LEU A 72 12.75 3.89 3.43
CA LEU A 72 12.78 5.19 4.12
C LEU A 72 13.49 5.08 5.47
N ALA A 73 13.26 4.00 6.21
CA ALA A 73 13.93 3.76 7.49
C ALA A 73 15.44 3.61 7.30
N GLU A 74 15.88 2.93 6.26
CA GLU A 74 17.29 2.75 5.94
C GLU A 74 17.95 4.06 5.53
N GLN A 75 17.25 4.87 4.72
CA GLN A 75 17.76 6.17 4.25
C GLN A 75 17.74 7.24 5.33
N ASN A 76 16.85 7.10 6.33
CA ASN A 76 16.62 8.11 7.36
C ASN A 76 16.63 7.45 8.76
N PRO A 77 17.78 6.91 9.21
CA PRO A 77 17.82 6.08 10.42
C PRO A 77 17.48 6.83 11.70
N PHE A 78 17.52 8.15 11.70
CA PHE A 78 17.21 8.97 12.86
C PHE A 78 15.75 9.46 12.89
N GLU A 79 14.98 9.21 11.85
CA GLU A 79 13.56 9.57 11.82
C GLU A 79 12.71 8.46 12.41
N LYS A 80 12.10 8.72 13.55
CA LYS A 80 11.26 7.74 14.25
C LYS A 80 10.00 7.38 13.48
N GLN A 81 9.56 8.26 12.57
CA GLN A 81 8.37 8.06 11.76
C GLN A 81 8.39 6.72 11.01
N TRP A 82 9.57 6.30 10.54
CA TRP A 82 9.71 5.08 9.74
C TRP A 82 10.10 3.86 10.58
N SER A 83 10.16 4.00 11.90
CA SER A 83 10.51 2.90 12.81
C SER A 83 9.33 1.93 13.00
N THR A 84 8.11 2.34 12.68
CA THR A 84 6.92 1.50 12.79
C THR A 84 6.05 1.64 11.54
N VAL A 85 5.20 0.65 11.32
CA VAL A 85 4.20 0.62 10.25
C VAL A 85 2.86 0.25 10.85
N LEU A 86 1.79 0.92 10.41
CA LEU A 86 0.42 0.60 10.84
C LEU A 86 -0.05 -0.68 10.15
N VAL A 87 -0.57 -1.60 10.93
CA VAL A 87 -0.97 -2.94 10.49
C VAL A 87 -2.40 -3.21 10.96
N HIS A 88 -3.24 -3.65 10.03
CA HIS A 88 -4.53 -4.24 10.38
C HIS A 88 -4.40 -5.76 10.30
N TRP A 89 -4.74 -6.44 11.39
CA TRP A 89 -4.52 -7.87 11.54
C TRP A 89 -5.72 -8.68 11.10
N LEU A 90 -5.46 -9.73 10.33
CA LEU A 90 -6.42 -10.79 10.02
C LEU A 90 -5.83 -12.13 10.47
N ASP A 91 -6.68 -13.14 10.58
CA ASP A 91 -6.22 -14.52 10.77
C ASP A 91 -7.07 -15.41 9.89
N VAL A 92 -6.58 -15.67 8.69
CA VAL A 92 -7.32 -16.37 7.64
C VAL A 92 -6.51 -17.55 7.10
N ASP A 93 -7.20 -18.49 6.46
CA ASP A 93 -6.57 -19.64 5.83
C ASP A 93 -5.94 -19.30 4.46
N ASP A 94 -5.29 -20.26 3.83
CA ASP A 94 -4.60 -20.05 2.55
C ASP A 94 -5.54 -19.60 1.45
N GLU A 95 -6.73 -20.17 1.38
CA GLU A 95 -7.69 -19.79 0.34
C GLU A 95 -8.10 -18.32 0.46
N ALA A 96 -8.47 -17.91 1.66
CA ALA A 96 -8.86 -16.52 1.91
C ALA A 96 -7.69 -15.56 1.71
N ALA A 97 -6.50 -15.92 2.16
CA ALA A 97 -5.30 -15.12 1.97
C ALA A 97 -5.02 -14.89 0.48
N ASN A 98 -5.06 -15.95 -0.32
CA ASN A 98 -4.85 -15.87 -1.76
C ASN A 98 -5.88 -14.97 -2.44
N LYS A 99 -7.14 -15.09 -2.05
CA LYS A 99 -8.21 -14.24 -2.61
C LYS A 99 -8.03 -12.76 -2.29
N ILE A 100 -7.59 -12.46 -1.06
CA ILE A 100 -7.31 -11.07 -0.65
C ILE A 100 -6.18 -10.48 -1.50
N VAL A 101 -5.09 -11.23 -1.67
CA VAL A 101 -3.95 -10.77 -2.49
C VAL A 101 -4.38 -10.53 -3.93
N VAL A 102 -5.13 -11.45 -4.52
CA VAL A 102 -5.59 -11.33 -5.90
C VAL A 102 -6.54 -10.14 -6.06
N ALA A 103 -7.50 -9.98 -5.15
CA ALA A 103 -8.47 -8.89 -5.19
C ALA A 103 -7.79 -7.53 -5.05
N ASP A 104 -6.81 -7.41 -4.16
CA ASP A 104 -6.06 -6.18 -3.97
C ASP A 104 -5.29 -5.80 -5.25
N ASN A 105 -4.61 -6.77 -5.86
CA ASN A 105 -3.89 -6.54 -7.11
C ASN A 105 -4.81 -6.20 -8.27
N GLN A 106 -5.94 -6.87 -8.38
CA GLN A 106 -6.90 -6.64 -9.45
C GLN A 106 -7.50 -5.24 -9.38
N THR A 107 -7.93 -4.82 -8.21
CA THR A 107 -8.51 -3.49 -7.99
C THR A 107 -7.54 -2.39 -8.44
N PHE A 108 -6.27 -2.58 -8.16
CA PHE A 108 -5.24 -1.63 -8.56
C PHE A 108 -4.93 -1.70 -10.07
N ALA A 109 -4.79 -2.92 -10.61
CA ALA A 109 -4.34 -3.13 -11.99
C ALA A 109 -5.35 -2.67 -13.04
N LEU A 110 -6.64 -2.87 -12.80
CA LEU A 110 -7.67 -2.52 -13.78
C LEU A 110 -7.85 -1.03 -13.96
N GLY A 111 -7.64 -0.23 -12.91
CA GLY A 111 -7.88 1.22 -12.97
C GLY A 111 -9.32 1.58 -13.35
N GLU A 112 -10.19 0.59 -13.44
CA GLU A 112 -11.59 0.80 -13.75
C GLU A 112 -12.27 1.50 -12.58
N GLY A 113 -13.12 2.47 -12.90
CA GLY A 113 -13.75 3.28 -11.88
C GLY A 113 -12.95 4.50 -11.46
N VAL A 114 -11.79 4.73 -12.04
CA VAL A 114 -11.09 5.99 -11.86
C VAL A 114 -11.84 7.08 -12.62
N ASP A 115 -12.39 8.04 -11.89
CA ASP A 115 -13.01 9.21 -12.49
C ASP A 115 -11.88 10.18 -12.90
N VAL A 116 -11.51 10.12 -14.17
CA VAL A 116 -10.41 10.91 -14.74
C VAL A 116 -10.65 12.41 -14.56
N ALA A 117 -11.90 12.85 -14.77
CA ALA A 117 -12.24 14.27 -14.61
C ALA A 117 -12.05 14.75 -13.19
N MET A 118 -12.50 13.96 -12.21
CA MET A 118 -12.33 14.29 -10.79
C MET A 118 -10.87 14.26 -10.39
N VAL A 119 -10.13 13.24 -10.80
CA VAL A 119 -8.70 13.12 -10.46
C VAL A 119 -7.91 14.28 -11.06
N ALA A 120 -8.12 14.62 -12.32
CA ALA A 120 -7.46 15.74 -12.97
C ALA A 120 -7.77 17.05 -12.25
N SER A 121 -9.03 17.27 -11.87
CA SER A 121 -9.45 18.46 -11.13
C SER A 121 -8.73 18.56 -9.78
N LEU A 122 -8.68 17.48 -9.03
CA LEU A 122 -8.00 17.44 -7.74
C LEU A 122 -6.48 17.70 -7.88
N LEU A 123 -5.87 17.15 -8.92
CA LEU A 123 -4.44 17.37 -9.17
C LEU A 123 -4.15 18.83 -9.54
N HIS A 124 -5.02 19.47 -10.32
CA HIS A 124 -4.88 20.89 -10.64
C HIS A 124 -5.05 21.76 -9.40
N GLU A 125 -5.97 21.41 -8.52
CA GLU A 125 -6.23 22.16 -7.29
C GLU A 125 -5.13 21.99 -6.25
N SER A 126 -4.68 20.76 -6.03
CA SER A 126 -3.83 20.40 -4.88
C SER A 126 -2.40 20.07 -5.24
N GLY A 127 -2.07 19.95 -6.52
CA GLY A 127 -0.74 19.60 -7.01
C GLY A 127 -0.47 18.10 -7.00
N LEU A 128 0.68 17.74 -7.54
CA LEU A 128 1.07 16.35 -7.78
C LEU A 128 1.84 15.72 -6.62
N LYS A 129 2.44 16.53 -5.77
CA LYS A 129 3.31 16.04 -4.70
C LYS A 129 2.56 15.10 -3.77
N GLY A 130 3.10 13.92 -3.54
CA GLY A 130 2.51 12.94 -2.64
C GLY A 130 1.37 12.13 -3.22
N THR A 131 1.05 12.31 -4.51
CA THR A 131 -0.07 11.61 -5.15
C THR A 131 0.36 10.36 -5.92
N GLY A 132 1.63 10.27 -6.27
CA GLY A 132 2.13 9.21 -7.16
C GLY A 132 1.91 9.50 -8.63
N TYR A 133 1.16 10.53 -8.97
CA TYR A 133 0.98 10.95 -10.36
C TYR A 133 2.06 11.92 -10.78
N THR A 134 2.41 11.90 -12.07
CA THR A 134 3.40 12.77 -12.69
C THR A 134 2.73 13.82 -13.56
N GLU A 135 3.50 14.83 -13.98
CA GLU A 135 2.99 15.81 -14.95
C GLU A 135 2.57 15.15 -16.26
N ALA A 136 3.29 14.11 -16.67
CA ALA A 136 2.93 13.34 -17.86
C ALA A 136 1.59 12.64 -17.70
N ASP A 137 1.31 12.09 -16.51
CA ASP A 137 0.01 11.47 -16.22
C ASP A 137 -1.11 12.49 -16.31
N LEU A 138 -0.91 13.66 -15.69
CA LEU A 138 -1.90 14.75 -15.71
C LEU A 138 -2.16 15.23 -17.13
N ALA A 139 -1.11 15.37 -17.94
CA ALA A 139 -1.24 15.75 -19.34
C ALA A 139 -2.09 14.75 -20.12
N LYS A 140 -1.91 13.45 -19.85
CA LYS A 140 -2.73 12.39 -20.47
C LYS A 140 -4.19 12.49 -20.07
N PHE A 141 -4.48 12.76 -18.79
CA PHE A 141 -5.84 12.94 -18.31
C PHE A 141 -6.50 14.15 -18.98
N ASP A 142 -5.79 15.28 -19.04
CA ASP A 142 -6.30 16.50 -19.66
C ASP A 142 -6.56 16.30 -21.15
N GLU A 143 -5.64 15.62 -21.86
CA GLU A 143 -5.80 15.28 -23.27
C GLU A 143 -7.02 14.39 -23.49
N ALA A 144 -7.23 13.38 -22.64
CA ALA A 144 -8.39 12.51 -22.73
C ALA A 144 -9.69 13.28 -22.53
N LEU A 145 -9.72 14.24 -21.61
CA LEU A 145 -10.90 15.08 -21.36
C LEU A 145 -11.18 16.04 -22.51
N GLU A 146 -10.16 16.56 -23.16
CA GLU A 146 -10.31 17.43 -24.33
C GLU A 146 -10.89 16.69 -25.53
N GLY A 147 -10.65 15.38 -25.63
CA GLY A 147 -11.18 14.53 -26.70
C GLY A 147 -12.66 14.20 -26.57
N LEU A 148 -13.27 14.60 -25.47
CA LEU A 148 -14.69 14.41 -25.25
C LEU A 148 -15.49 15.62 -25.77
#